data_33dcdfdf0d4b8d30bfe4f341d05a53e5
#
_entry.id   33dcdfdf0d4b8d30bfe4f341d05a53e5
#
_cell.length_a   1.000
_cell.length_b   1.000
_cell.length_c   1.000
_cell.angle_alpha   90.00
_cell.angle_beta   90.00
_cell.angle_gamma   90.00
#
_symmetry.space_group_name_H-M   'P 1'
#
loop_
_entity.id
_entity.type
_entity.pdbx_description
1 polymer ?
#
loop_
_entity_poly.entity_id
_entity_poly.type
_entity_poly.pdbx_seq_one_letter_code
_entity_poly.pdbx_strand_id
1 'polypeptide(L)'
;WGLFCHDIAQWQLMGHGALMMEARGSGEVFGQVGINHGPLFPEHELGWFVYEHAEGSGYAFEAARAFRDWARQERRLPSLVSYMDQENTRSARLAERLGAHLDVDAARPDPKDIVYRHY
;
A
#
# COMPACT_ATOMS: atom_id res chain seq x y z
N TRP A 1 -8.45 15.78 5.70
CA TRP A 1 -9.62 15.30 6.43
C TRP A 1 -10.39 14.24 5.64
N GLY A 2 -10.69 14.51 4.36
CA GLY A 2 -11.42 13.55 3.53
C GLY A 2 -10.72 12.21 3.37
N LEU A 3 -9.41 12.19 3.16
CA LEU A 3 -8.62 10.96 3.10
C LEU A 3 -8.68 10.18 4.41
N PHE A 4 -8.58 10.88 5.53
CA PHE A 4 -8.67 10.24 6.84
C PHE A 4 -10.02 9.55 7.05
N CYS A 5 -11.12 10.24 6.71
CA CYS A 5 -12.45 9.65 6.78
C CYS A 5 -12.60 8.45 5.83
N HIS A 6 -12.06 8.55 4.62
CA HIS A 6 -12.07 7.46 3.64
C HIS A 6 -11.34 6.23 4.18
N ASP A 7 -10.15 6.42 4.72
CA ASP A 7 -9.33 5.32 5.27
C ASP A 7 -10.04 4.58 6.40
N ILE A 8 -10.73 5.33 7.26
CA ILE A 8 -11.51 4.72 8.35
C ILE A 8 -12.76 4.01 7.82
N ALA A 9 -13.49 4.66 6.91
CA ALA A 9 -14.73 4.12 6.39
C ALA A 9 -14.53 2.80 5.63
N GLN A 10 -13.41 2.62 4.95
CA GLN A 10 -13.11 1.38 4.23
C GLN A 10 -13.14 0.15 5.14
N TRP A 11 -12.66 0.27 6.38
CA TRP A 11 -12.70 -0.86 7.32
C TRP A 11 -14.13 -1.33 7.59
N GLN A 12 -15.05 -0.39 7.74
CA GLN A 12 -16.47 -0.70 7.98
C GLN A 12 -17.17 -1.24 6.73
N LEU A 13 -16.88 -0.65 5.58
CA LEU A 13 -17.61 -0.94 4.34
C LEU A 13 -17.03 -2.09 3.55
N MET A 14 -15.73 -2.28 3.59
CA MET A 14 -15.01 -3.20 2.70
C MET A 14 -14.18 -4.26 3.44
N GLY A 15 -13.96 -4.08 4.74
CA GLY A 15 -13.14 -4.99 5.55
C GLY A 15 -11.63 -4.87 5.28
N HIS A 16 -11.19 -3.75 4.75
CA HIS A 16 -9.80 -3.34 4.63
C HIS A 16 -9.70 -1.82 4.70
N GLY A 17 -8.51 -1.28 4.82
CA GLY A 17 -8.27 0.16 4.96
C GLY A 17 -6.82 0.42 5.33
N ALA A 18 -6.58 1.50 6.05
CA ALA A 18 -5.24 1.90 6.46
C ALA A 18 -4.95 1.53 7.92
N LEU A 19 -3.68 1.24 8.18
CA LEU A 19 -3.13 0.96 9.51
C LEU A 19 -1.88 1.80 9.71
N MET A 20 -1.70 2.28 10.95
CA MET A 20 -0.46 2.96 11.33
C MET A 20 0.62 1.93 11.67
N MET A 21 1.85 2.22 11.27
CA MET A 21 3.02 1.44 11.65
C MET A 21 3.55 1.97 12.99
N GLU A 22 3.60 1.11 13.98
CA GLU A 22 3.98 1.47 15.34
C GLU A 22 5.11 0.56 15.83
N ALA A 23 6.12 1.16 16.47
CA ALA A 23 7.20 0.40 17.06
C ALA A 23 6.74 -0.38 18.29
N ARG A 24 7.13 -1.64 18.39
CA ARG A 24 6.94 -2.42 19.62
C ARG A 24 7.74 -1.80 20.76
N GLY A 25 7.14 -1.72 21.92
CA GLY A 25 7.76 -1.22 23.14
C GLY A 25 7.64 0.28 23.33
N SER A 26 8.05 1.10 22.36
CA SER A 26 7.99 2.56 22.49
C SER A 26 6.66 3.18 22.10
N GLY A 27 5.90 2.54 21.22
CA GLY A 27 4.69 3.11 20.65
C GLY A 27 4.93 4.21 19.62
N GLU A 28 6.19 4.41 19.20
CA GLU A 28 6.51 5.42 18.18
C GLU A 28 5.87 5.06 16.84
N VAL A 29 5.23 6.04 16.21
CA VAL A 29 4.56 5.88 14.92
C VAL A 29 5.51 6.25 13.79
N PHE A 30 5.65 5.37 12.80
CA PHE A 30 6.60 5.53 11.69
C PHE A 30 5.95 5.91 10.37
N GLY A 31 4.68 5.65 10.20
CA GLY A 31 4.00 5.88 8.94
C GLY A 31 2.72 5.05 8.83
N GLN A 32 2.33 4.75 7.60
CA GLN A 32 1.07 4.08 7.30
C GLN A 32 1.24 3.06 6.19
N VAL A 33 0.49 1.97 6.28
CA VAL A 33 0.27 1.01 5.19
C VAL A 33 -1.23 0.87 5.00
N GLY A 34 -1.68 0.75 3.76
CA GLY A 34 -3.12 0.66 3.51
C GLY A 34 -3.48 -0.14 2.28
N ILE A 35 -4.70 -0.66 2.27
CA ILE A 35 -5.31 -1.22 1.07
C ILE A 35 -6.52 -0.35 0.73
N ASN A 36 -6.50 0.23 -0.45
CA ASN A 36 -7.52 1.12 -0.97
C ASN A 36 -8.28 0.45 -2.11
N HIS A 37 -9.57 0.72 -2.18
CA HIS A 37 -10.43 0.36 -3.29
C HIS A 37 -11.60 1.32 -3.37
N GLY A 38 -12.29 1.32 -4.50
CA GLY A 38 -13.44 2.17 -4.72
C GLY A 38 -13.38 2.86 -6.09
N PRO A 39 -14.22 3.86 -6.35
CA PRO A 39 -14.34 4.46 -7.68
C PRO A 39 -13.05 5.08 -8.23
N LEU A 40 -12.13 5.47 -7.34
CA LEU A 40 -10.87 6.10 -7.72
C LEU A 40 -9.75 5.10 -7.99
N PHE A 41 -9.96 3.83 -7.67
CA PHE A 41 -8.93 2.78 -7.77
C PHE A 41 -9.43 1.65 -8.67
N PRO A 42 -8.83 1.46 -9.86
CA PRO A 42 -9.24 0.38 -10.78
C PRO A 42 -9.15 -1.02 -10.16
N GLU A 43 -8.16 -1.24 -9.28
CA GLU A 43 -7.96 -2.49 -8.54
C GLU A 43 -7.69 -2.18 -7.07
N HIS A 44 -7.66 -3.21 -6.23
CA HIS A 44 -7.20 -3.03 -4.85
C HIS A 44 -5.74 -2.57 -4.85
N GLU A 45 -5.47 -1.47 -4.17
CA GLU A 45 -4.15 -0.86 -4.11
C GLU A 45 -3.52 -1.05 -2.74
N LEU A 46 -2.30 -1.57 -2.73
CA LEU A 46 -1.43 -1.58 -1.55
C LEU A 46 -0.56 -0.32 -1.59
N GLY A 47 -0.78 0.57 -0.65
CA GLY A 47 -0.04 1.81 -0.52
C GLY A 47 0.72 1.89 0.81
N TRP A 48 1.76 2.69 0.84
CA TRP A 48 2.56 2.92 2.04
C TRP A 48 3.20 4.30 2.01
N PHE A 49 3.45 4.84 3.17
CA PHE A 49 4.40 5.92 3.36
C PHE A 49 5.08 5.79 4.72
N VAL A 50 6.29 6.31 4.83
CA VAL A 50 7.07 6.32 6.06
C VAL A 50 7.50 7.75 6.33
N TYR A 51 7.42 8.17 7.58
CA TYR A 51 7.92 9.48 7.98
C TYR A 51 9.42 9.56 7.76
N GLU A 52 9.91 10.76 7.47
CA GLU A 52 11.31 10.97 7.08
C GLU A 52 12.30 10.35 8.07
N HIS A 53 12.04 10.50 9.37
CA HIS A 53 12.93 9.97 10.41
C HIS A 53 13.03 8.44 10.44
N ALA A 54 12.09 7.75 9.82
CA ALA A 54 12.04 6.28 9.80
C ALA A 54 12.40 5.68 8.43
N GLU A 55 12.73 6.51 7.45
CA GLU A 55 13.13 6.05 6.12
C GLU A 55 14.40 5.19 6.18
N GLY A 56 14.46 4.17 5.32
CA GLY A 56 15.62 3.28 5.23
C GLY A 56 15.74 2.27 6.37
N SER A 57 14.73 2.15 7.25
CA SER A 57 14.74 1.25 8.40
C SER A 57 14.16 -0.14 8.14
N GLY A 58 13.53 -0.35 6.98
CA GLY A 58 12.89 -1.62 6.64
C GLY A 58 11.46 -1.77 7.15
N TYR A 59 10.92 -0.79 7.84
CA TYR A 59 9.57 -0.86 8.41
C TYR A 59 8.48 -0.92 7.35
N ALA A 60 8.61 -0.14 6.27
CA ALA A 60 7.64 -0.17 5.18
C ALA A 60 7.61 -1.54 4.49
N PHE A 61 8.76 -2.16 4.29
CA PHE A 61 8.85 -3.51 3.72
C PHE A 61 8.15 -4.54 4.61
N GLU A 62 8.43 -4.52 5.91
CA GLU A 62 7.84 -5.44 6.88
C GLU A 62 6.32 -5.31 6.91
N ALA A 63 5.82 -4.08 7.03
CA ALA A 63 4.39 -3.80 7.09
C ALA A 63 3.67 -4.15 5.78
N ALA A 64 4.23 -3.75 4.64
CA ALA A 64 3.64 -4.00 3.34
C ALA A 64 3.61 -5.49 3.03
N ARG A 65 4.66 -6.24 3.37
CA ARG A 65 4.69 -7.69 3.19
C ARG A 65 3.59 -8.38 4.02
N ALA A 66 3.49 -8.03 5.28
CA ALA A 66 2.49 -8.60 6.17
C ALA A 66 1.07 -8.29 5.67
N PHE A 67 0.82 -7.06 5.23
CA PHE A 67 -0.50 -6.65 4.78
C PHE A 67 -0.86 -7.25 3.41
N ARG A 68 0.10 -7.38 2.51
CA ARG A 68 -0.06 -8.11 1.25
C ARG A 68 -0.45 -9.58 1.50
N ASP A 69 0.26 -10.24 2.39
CA ASP A 69 0.01 -11.66 2.70
C ASP A 69 -1.36 -11.84 3.36
N TRP A 70 -1.74 -10.95 4.27
CA TRP A 70 -3.07 -10.91 4.85
C TRP A 70 -4.16 -10.72 3.78
N ALA A 71 -3.94 -9.78 2.84
CA ALA A 71 -4.88 -9.54 1.75
C ALA A 71 -5.11 -10.77 0.89
N ARG A 72 -4.04 -11.51 0.61
CA ARG A 72 -4.11 -12.72 -0.20
C ARG A 72 -4.69 -13.92 0.54
N GLN A 73 -4.22 -14.18 1.74
CA GLN A 73 -4.52 -15.41 2.49
C GLN A 73 -5.81 -15.31 3.29
N GLU A 74 -6.05 -14.18 3.94
CA GLU A 74 -7.19 -13.99 4.83
C GLU A 74 -8.38 -13.30 4.13
N ARG A 75 -8.12 -12.21 3.44
CA ARG A 75 -9.17 -11.47 2.73
C ARG A 75 -9.47 -12.03 1.35
N ARG A 76 -8.55 -12.80 0.78
CA ARG A 76 -8.68 -13.42 -0.56
C ARG A 76 -9.04 -12.40 -1.63
N LEU A 77 -8.43 -11.24 -1.58
CA LEU A 77 -8.64 -10.21 -2.60
C LEU A 77 -8.17 -10.75 -3.96
N PRO A 78 -8.92 -10.52 -5.05
CA PRO A 78 -8.64 -11.15 -6.33
C PRO A 78 -7.35 -10.67 -7.00
N SER A 79 -6.94 -9.43 -6.71
CA SER A 79 -5.69 -8.86 -7.20
C SER A 79 -5.21 -7.77 -6.24
N LEU A 80 -3.95 -7.42 -6.34
CA LEU A 80 -3.35 -6.36 -5.54
C LEU A 80 -2.23 -5.69 -6.33
N VAL A 81 -2.31 -4.38 -6.46
CA VAL A 81 -1.32 -3.56 -7.18
C VAL A 81 -0.86 -2.39 -6.30
N SER A 82 0.21 -1.74 -6.73
CA SER A 82 0.62 -0.45 -6.17
C SER A 82 0.76 0.55 -7.31
N TYR A 83 0.16 1.73 -7.14
CA TYR A 83 0.29 2.84 -8.09
C TYR A 83 1.30 3.83 -7.53
N MET A 84 2.19 4.32 -8.38
CA MET A 84 3.19 5.29 -7.95
C MET A 84 3.65 6.19 -9.09
N ASP A 85 4.13 7.36 -8.72
CA ASP A 85 4.76 8.28 -9.65
C ASP A 85 6.03 7.64 -10.24
N GLN A 86 6.30 7.91 -11.52
CA GLN A 86 7.47 7.38 -12.21
C GLN A 86 8.79 7.77 -11.56
N GLU A 87 8.83 8.90 -10.87
CA GLU A 87 10.02 9.39 -10.19
C GLU A 87 10.19 8.80 -8.79
N ASN A 88 9.19 8.11 -8.27
CA ASN A 88 9.23 7.50 -6.94
C ASN A 88 10.03 6.19 -6.95
N THR A 89 11.34 6.31 -7.14
CA THR A 89 12.24 5.15 -7.23
C THR A 89 12.30 4.35 -5.93
N ARG A 90 12.12 4.99 -4.78
CA ARG A 90 12.12 4.32 -3.48
C ARG A 90 10.95 3.34 -3.39
N SER A 91 9.74 3.77 -3.72
CA SER A 91 8.56 2.90 -3.72
C SER A 91 8.66 1.80 -4.77
N ALA A 92 9.21 2.09 -5.95
CA ALA A 92 9.45 1.08 -6.96
C ALA A 92 10.39 -0.03 -6.47
N ARG A 93 11.49 0.33 -5.83
CA ARG A 93 12.42 -0.64 -5.23
C ARG A 93 11.75 -1.48 -4.13
N LEU A 94 10.92 -0.84 -3.32
CA LEU A 94 10.18 -1.56 -2.29
C LEU A 94 9.21 -2.57 -2.91
N ALA A 95 8.46 -2.17 -3.94
CA ALA A 95 7.56 -3.06 -4.67
C ALA A 95 8.32 -4.26 -5.25
N GLU A 96 9.47 -4.03 -5.88
CA GLU A 96 10.32 -5.07 -6.42
C GLU A 96 10.84 -6.03 -5.34
N ARG A 97 11.26 -5.51 -4.20
CA ARG A 97 11.68 -6.33 -3.05
C ARG A 97 10.54 -7.19 -2.50
N LEU A 98 9.31 -6.73 -2.61
CA LEU A 98 8.11 -7.50 -2.26
C LEU A 98 7.80 -8.60 -3.29
N GLY A 99 8.52 -8.64 -4.40
CA GLY A 99 8.29 -9.59 -5.49
C GLY A 99 7.26 -9.11 -6.52
N ALA A 100 6.85 -7.86 -6.44
CA ALA A 100 5.95 -7.28 -7.43
C ALA A 100 6.68 -7.02 -8.76
N HIS A 101 5.94 -7.04 -9.85
CA HIS A 101 6.48 -6.77 -11.18
C HIS A 101 5.72 -5.62 -11.84
N LEU A 102 6.43 -4.91 -12.72
CA LEU A 102 5.85 -3.83 -13.49
C LEU A 102 4.76 -4.36 -14.43
N ASP A 103 3.56 -3.78 -14.36
CA ASP A 103 2.43 -4.14 -15.21
C ASP A 103 2.05 -2.93 -16.08
N VAL A 104 2.59 -2.92 -17.29
CA VAL A 104 2.41 -1.79 -18.22
C VAL A 104 1.00 -1.69 -18.79
N ASP A 105 0.25 -2.77 -18.77
CA ASP A 105 -1.10 -2.84 -19.34
C ASP A 105 -2.20 -2.60 -18.31
N ALA A 106 -1.86 -2.59 -17.02
CA ALA A 106 -2.85 -2.37 -15.97
C ALA A 106 -3.51 -1.00 -16.05
N ALA A 107 -4.82 -0.96 -15.79
CA ALA A 107 -5.53 0.31 -15.61
C ALA A 107 -4.95 1.07 -14.40
N ARG A 108 -4.93 2.39 -14.49
CA ARG A 108 -4.32 3.25 -13.47
C ARG A 108 -5.12 4.53 -13.24
N PRO A 109 -5.06 5.10 -12.02
CA PRO A 109 -5.81 6.33 -11.71
C PRO A 109 -5.34 7.54 -12.51
N ASP A 110 -4.02 7.69 -12.63
CA ASP A 110 -3.38 8.76 -13.42
C ASP A 110 -2.59 8.10 -14.55
N PRO A 111 -2.74 8.57 -15.81
CA PRO A 111 -1.97 8.04 -16.95
C PRO A 111 -0.45 8.09 -16.77
N LYS A 112 0.04 8.96 -15.90
CA LYS A 112 1.47 9.11 -15.60
C LYS A 112 1.98 8.11 -14.57
N ASP A 113 1.08 7.42 -13.84
CA ASP A 113 1.47 6.43 -12.84
C ASP A 113 2.06 5.20 -13.50
N ILE A 114 2.96 4.56 -12.77
CA ILE A 114 3.39 3.19 -13.04
C ILE A 114 2.69 2.25 -12.07
N VAL A 115 2.49 1.02 -12.52
CA VAL A 115 1.76 0.01 -11.74
C VAL A 115 2.67 -1.18 -11.46
N TYR A 116 2.81 -1.52 -10.20
CA TYR A 116 3.46 -2.76 -9.79
C TYR A 116 2.41 -3.75 -9.30
N ARG A 117 2.42 -4.93 -9.87
CA ARG A 117 1.47 -6.00 -9.53
C ARG A 117 2.07 -6.95 -8.52
N HIS A 118 1.42 -7.10 -7.37
CA HIS A 118 1.79 -8.05 -6.32
C HIS A 118 1.25 -9.45 -6.62
N TYR A 119 0.02 -9.50 -7.07
CA TYR A 119 -0.61 -10.71 -7.61
C TYR A 119 -1.93 -10.39 -8.31
#